data_0d5472d7d3ad0573fc555ab930eb5fc2
#
_entry.id   0d5472d7d3ad0573fc555ab930eb5fc2
#
_cell.length_a   1.000
_cell.length_b   1.000
_cell.length_c   1.000
_cell.angle_alpha   90.00
_cell.angle_beta   90.00
_cell.angle_gamma   90.00
#
_symmetry.space_group_name_H-M   'P 1'
#
loop_
_entity.id
_entity.type
_entity.pdbx_description
1 polymer ?
#
loop_
_entity_poly.entity_id
_entity_poly.type
_entity_poly.pdbx_seq_one_letter_code
_entity_poly.pdbx_strand_id
1 'polypeptide(L)'
;MIFFVGLAYAELTTAMPQNGGEHVFSYRALGKIGSFICTWSIIFGYTGVVCFEACALPTIFAYLYPGFLQYYLYTVGGFDIYATWLALAFFLVVFITYINIIGAKTAAILQTVLTLVIGGVGIVLIAASGFTGSEANLQGQLFMGASTQEMIKNTLAVAVMTPFFFIGFNVIP
;
A
#
# COMPACT_ATOMS: atom_id res chain seq x y z
N MET A 1 8.74 13.75 -6.00
CA MET A 1 7.41 14.28 -5.62
C MET A 1 7.11 14.03 -4.13
N ILE A 2 7.06 12.80 -3.66
CA ILE A 2 6.71 12.43 -2.27
C ILE A 2 7.64 13.05 -1.23
N PHE A 3 8.93 13.14 -1.49
CA PHE A 3 9.89 13.81 -0.61
C PHE A 3 9.48 15.27 -0.31
N PHE A 4 9.06 16.03 -1.31
CA PHE A 4 8.59 17.41 -1.09
C PHE A 4 7.27 17.48 -0.32
N VAL A 5 6.38 16.51 -0.55
CA VAL A 5 5.14 16.39 0.24
C VAL A 5 5.48 16.09 1.70
N GLY A 6 6.41 15.17 1.95
CA GLY A 6 6.89 14.85 3.30
C GLY A 6 7.50 16.06 4.03
N LEU A 7 8.27 16.90 3.33
CA LEU A 7 8.80 18.15 3.90
C LEU A 7 7.69 19.13 4.27
N ALA A 8 6.65 19.28 3.40
CA ALA A 8 5.51 20.13 3.69
C ALA A 8 4.74 19.64 4.93
N TYR A 9 4.55 18.31 5.07
CA TYR A 9 3.96 17.74 6.28
C TYR A 9 4.79 17.99 7.53
N ALA A 10 6.11 17.84 7.45
CA ALA A 10 7.00 18.13 8.57
C ALA A 10 6.89 19.59 9.02
N GLU A 11 6.82 20.53 8.09
CA GLU A 11 6.62 21.96 8.38
C GLU A 11 5.25 22.22 8.99
N LEU A 12 4.17 21.68 8.41
CA LEU A 12 2.82 21.84 8.94
C LEU A 12 2.66 21.25 10.35
N THR A 13 3.26 20.09 10.63
CA THR A 13 3.22 19.45 11.94
C THR A 13 3.94 20.27 12.99
N THR A 14 5.08 20.86 12.66
CA THR A 14 5.81 21.75 13.58
C THR A 14 5.08 23.07 13.81
N ALA A 15 4.40 23.59 12.79
CA ALA A 15 3.63 24.84 12.89
C ALA A 15 2.29 24.64 13.64
N MET A 16 1.72 23.44 13.57
CA MET A 16 0.43 23.10 14.17
C MET A 16 0.52 21.77 14.94
N PRO A 17 1.17 21.74 16.12
CA PRO A 17 1.38 20.53 16.91
C PRO A 17 0.09 20.09 17.64
N GLN A 18 -0.89 19.65 16.88
CA GLN A 18 -2.18 19.16 17.36
C GLN A 18 -2.49 17.80 16.76
N ASN A 19 -3.09 16.91 17.55
CA ASN A 19 -3.55 15.62 17.04
C ASN A 19 -4.66 15.81 16.00
N GLY A 20 -4.55 15.12 14.87
CA GLY A 20 -5.56 15.15 13.81
C GLY A 20 -5.00 15.37 12.39
N GLY A 21 -3.70 15.60 12.26
CA GLY A 21 -3.00 15.64 10.97
C GLY A 21 -3.72 16.52 9.94
N GLU A 22 -4.03 15.95 8.77
CA GLU A 22 -4.66 16.66 7.64
C GLU A 22 -6.00 17.31 8.00
N HIS A 23 -6.74 16.77 8.99
CA HIS A 23 -7.98 17.38 9.44
C HIS A 23 -7.71 18.78 10.02
N VAL A 24 -6.69 18.91 10.87
CA VAL A 24 -6.32 20.18 11.50
C VAL A 24 -5.80 21.16 10.46
N PHE A 25 -4.92 20.69 9.56
CA PHE A 25 -4.33 21.52 8.50
C PHE A 25 -5.41 22.06 7.55
N SER A 26 -6.29 21.16 7.08
CA SER A 26 -7.39 21.53 6.19
C SER A 26 -8.43 22.41 6.87
N TYR A 27 -8.70 22.22 8.17
CA TYR A 27 -9.62 23.07 8.92
C TYR A 27 -9.12 24.51 9.00
N ARG A 28 -7.83 24.69 9.26
CA ARG A 28 -7.21 26.02 9.28
C ARG A 28 -7.16 26.69 7.91
N ALA A 29 -6.87 25.93 6.85
CA ALA A 29 -6.72 26.46 5.51
C ALA A 29 -8.05 26.68 4.80
N LEU A 30 -9.02 25.78 4.94
CA LEU A 30 -10.24 25.72 4.13
C LEU A 30 -11.53 25.86 4.95
N GLY A 31 -11.42 25.94 6.28
CA GLY A 31 -12.58 26.00 7.17
C GLY A 31 -13.35 24.68 7.28
N LYS A 32 -14.54 24.72 7.93
CA LYS A 32 -15.33 23.51 8.28
C LYS A 32 -15.68 22.64 7.07
N ILE A 33 -16.18 23.23 6.01
CA ILE A 33 -16.68 22.49 4.84
C ILE A 33 -15.50 21.84 4.09
N GLY A 34 -14.43 22.61 3.88
CA GLY A 34 -13.22 22.09 3.22
C GLY A 34 -12.56 20.96 4.01
N SER A 35 -12.47 21.11 5.33
CA SER A 35 -11.94 20.07 6.21
C SER A 35 -12.81 18.80 6.21
N PHE A 36 -14.14 18.96 6.21
CA PHE A 36 -15.07 17.83 6.12
C PHE A 36 -14.86 17.02 4.84
N ILE A 37 -14.80 17.70 3.68
CA ILE A 37 -14.57 17.05 2.39
C ILE A 37 -13.21 16.35 2.37
N CYS A 38 -12.16 17.02 2.84
CA CYS A 38 -10.80 16.47 2.90
C CYS A 38 -10.77 15.21 3.76
N THR A 39 -11.29 15.26 4.98
CA THR A 39 -11.33 14.14 5.93
C THR A 39 -12.10 12.94 5.36
N TRP A 40 -13.27 13.18 4.75
CA TRP A 40 -14.04 12.11 4.11
C TRP A 40 -13.30 11.47 2.92
N SER A 41 -12.63 12.28 2.12
CA SER A 41 -11.82 11.78 1.00
C SER A 41 -10.68 10.89 1.48
N ILE A 42 -10.02 11.27 2.58
CA ILE A 42 -8.95 10.48 3.21
C ILE A 42 -9.51 9.16 3.76
N ILE A 43 -10.61 9.20 4.51
CA ILE A 43 -11.25 7.99 5.05
C ILE A 43 -11.61 7.03 3.91
N PHE A 44 -12.20 7.54 2.83
CA PHE A 44 -12.55 6.74 1.67
C PHE A 44 -11.32 6.12 1.00
N GLY A 45 -10.25 6.90 0.83
CA GLY A 45 -8.98 6.42 0.29
C GLY A 45 -8.37 5.30 1.14
N TYR A 46 -8.28 5.48 2.46
CA TYR A 46 -7.75 4.44 3.36
C TYR A 46 -8.63 3.20 3.42
N THR A 47 -9.96 3.35 3.38
CA THR A 47 -10.87 2.20 3.30
C THR A 47 -10.60 1.38 2.03
N GLY A 48 -10.40 2.06 0.90
CA GLY A 48 -10.04 1.40 -0.36
C GLY A 48 -8.73 0.61 -0.27
N VAL A 49 -7.71 1.17 0.39
CA VAL A 49 -6.43 0.49 0.63
C VAL A 49 -6.60 -0.76 1.49
N VAL A 50 -7.34 -0.66 2.60
CA VAL A 50 -7.61 -1.82 3.47
C VAL A 50 -8.33 -2.94 2.71
N CYS A 51 -9.31 -2.60 1.88
CA CYS A 51 -10.00 -3.58 1.03
C CYS A 51 -9.02 -4.24 0.04
N PHE A 52 -8.15 -3.46 -0.59
CA PHE A 52 -7.13 -4.00 -1.50
C PHE A 52 -6.15 -4.94 -0.78
N GLU A 53 -5.63 -4.55 0.36
CA GLU A 53 -4.68 -5.35 1.15
C GLU A 53 -5.33 -6.65 1.66
N ALA A 54 -6.58 -6.61 2.07
CA ALA A 54 -7.33 -7.79 2.47
C ALA A 54 -7.44 -8.84 1.35
N CYS A 55 -7.49 -8.39 0.10
CA CYS A 55 -7.52 -9.25 -1.09
C CYS A 55 -6.13 -9.69 -1.55
N ALA A 56 -5.10 -8.91 -1.30
CA ALA A 56 -3.74 -9.16 -1.77
C ALA A 56 -3.13 -10.42 -1.14
N LEU A 57 -3.23 -10.59 0.17
CA LEU A 57 -2.66 -11.73 0.89
C LEU A 57 -3.21 -13.09 0.43
N PRO A 58 -4.54 -13.31 0.35
CA PRO A 58 -5.09 -14.54 -0.20
C PRO A 58 -4.68 -14.79 -1.65
N THR A 59 -4.52 -13.74 -2.44
CA THR A 59 -4.07 -13.84 -3.83
C THR A 59 -2.63 -14.32 -3.93
N ILE A 60 -1.72 -13.79 -3.10
CA ILE A 60 -0.33 -14.25 -3.01
C ILE A 60 -0.30 -15.71 -2.54
N PHE A 61 -1.12 -16.06 -1.55
CA PHE A 61 -1.20 -17.43 -1.04
C PHE A 61 -1.69 -18.41 -2.11
N ALA A 62 -2.70 -18.03 -2.89
CA ALA A 62 -3.19 -18.81 -4.01
C ALA A 62 -2.15 -18.98 -5.13
N TYR A 63 -1.30 -17.97 -5.34
CA TYR A 63 -0.20 -18.07 -6.28
C TYR A 63 0.89 -19.08 -5.84
N LEU A 64 1.20 -19.11 -4.55
CA LEU A 64 2.17 -20.06 -3.98
C LEU A 64 1.61 -21.48 -3.90
N TYR A 65 0.32 -21.63 -3.66
CA TYR A 65 -0.39 -22.90 -3.50
C TYR A 65 -1.65 -22.94 -4.37
N PRO A 66 -1.54 -23.24 -5.68
CA PRO A 66 -2.70 -23.25 -6.59
C PRO A 66 -3.85 -24.17 -6.15
N GLY A 67 -3.55 -25.27 -5.46
CA GLY A 67 -4.55 -26.20 -4.90
C GLY A 67 -5.38 -25.62 -3.73
N PHE A 68 -5.05 -24.44 -3.24
CA PHE A 68 -5.79 -23.74 -2.20
C PHE A 68 -7.16 -23.22 -2.68
N LEU A 69 -7.28 -22.89 -3.97
CA LEU A 69 -8.51 -22.37 -4.57
C LEU A 69 -9.57 -23.47 -4.70
N GLN A 70 -10.46 -23.56 -3.71
CA GLN A 70 -11.53 -24.57 -3.67
C GLN A 70 -12.88 -23.89 -3.46
N TYR A 71 -13.94 -24.54 -3.97
CA TYR A 71 -15.32 -24.09 -3.88
C TYR A 71 -15.53 -22.73 -4.53
N TYR A 72 -15.58 -22.74 -5.87
CA TYR A 72 -15.91 -21.56 -6.67
C TYR A 72 -17.26 -20.97 -6.24
N LEU A 73 -17.33 -19.67 -6.08
CA LEU A 73 -18.52 -18.93 -5.68
C LEU A 73 -19.09 -18.11 -6.84
N TYR A 74 -18.32 -17.15 -7.35
CA TYR A 74 -18.74 -16.23 -8.41
C TYR A 74 -17.52 -15.52 -9.02
N THR A 75 -17.75 -14.84 -10.16
CA THR A 75 -16.72 -14.03 -10.84
C THR A 75 -17.09 -12.56 -10.77
N VAL A 76 -16.13 -11.69 -10.40
CA VAL A 76 -16.26 -10.23 -10.37
C VAL A 76 -15.13 -9.60 -11.17
N GLY A 77 -15.47 -8.77 -12.17
CA GLY A 77 -14.48 -8.03 -12.95
C GLY A 77 -13.44 -8.93 -13.65
N GLY A 78 -13.79 -10.18 -13.97
CA GLY A 78 -12.89 -11.16 -14.58
C GLY A 78 -12.04 -11.95 -13.58
N PHE A 79 -12.23 -11.76 -12.26
CA PHE A 79 -11.57 -12.53 -11.21
C PHE A 79 -12.54 -13.54 -10.59
N ASP A 80 -12.12 -14.81 -10.56
CA ASP A 80 -12.88 -15.89 -9.94
C ASP A 80 -12.67 -15.90 -8.42
N ILE A 81 -13.77 -15.85 -7.68
CA ILE A 81 -13.76 -15.84 -6.22
C ILE A 81 -14.09 -17.23 -5.69
N TYR A 82 -13.23 -17.73 -4.82
CA TYR A 82 -13.33 -19.03 -4.18
C TYR A 82 -13.61 -18.89 -2.68
N ALA A 83 -14.35 -19.82 -2.10
CA ALA A 83 -14.72 -19.79 -0.69
C ALA A 83 -13.49 -19.80 0.22
N THR A 84 -12.47 -20.60 -0.10
CA THR A 84 -11.22 -20.67 0.67
C THR A 84 -10.44 -19.36 0.62
N TRP A 85 -10.42 -18.71 -0.54
CA TRP A 85 -9.81 -17.38 -0.70
C TRP A 85 -10.53 -16.33 0.16
N LEU A 86 -11.85 -16.31 0.10
CA LEU A 86 -12.69 -15.38 0.87
C LEU A 86 -12.57 -15.62 2.39
N ALA A 87 -12.55 -16.88 2.80
CA ALA A 87 -12.38 -17.25 4.22
C ALA A 87 -11.03 -16.78 4.78
N LEU A 88 -9.95 -16.90 4.00
CA LEU A 88 -8.63 -16.40 4.39
C LEU A 88 -8.62 -14.87 4.47
N ALA A 89 -9.21 -14.17 3.50
CA ALA A 89 -9.35 -12.71 3.51
C ALA A 89 -10.10 -12.24 4.77
N PHE A 90 -11.24 -12.86 5.06
CA PHE A 90 -12.04 -12.54 6.24
C PHE A 90 -11.30 -12.80 7.54
N PHE A 91 -10.63 -13.95 7.66
CA PHE A 91 -9.82 -14.29 8.81
C PHE A 91 -8.74 -13.24 9.08
N LEU A 92 -8.02 -12.82 8.04
CA LEU A 92 -6.95 -11.83 8.16
C LEU A 92 -7.47 -10.46 8.61
N VAL A 93 -8.61 -10.00 8.05
CA VAL A 93 -9.23 -8.73 8.46
C VAL A 93 -9.65 -8.79 9.93
N VAL A 94 -10.31 -9.87 10.36
CA VAL A 94 -10.72 -10.05 11.76
C VAL A 94 -9.52 -10.12 12.69
N PHE A 95 -8.46 -10.84 12.29
CA PHE A 95 -7.24 -10.99 13.07
C PHE A 95 -6.52 -9.66 13.27
N ILE A 96 -6.33 -8.87 12.20
CA ILE A 96 -5.69 -7.54 12.29
C ILE A 96 -6.56 -6.59 13.12
N THR A 97 -7.88 -6.60 12.91
CA THR A 97 -8.81 -5.79 13.70
C THR A 97 -8.73 -6.14 15.18
N TYR A 98 -8.70 -7.42 15.52
CA TYR A 98 -8.56 -7.88 16.89
C TYR A 98 -7.25 -7.41 17.56
N ILE A 99 -6.12 -7.50 16.84
CA ILE A 99 -4.83 -6.99 17.34
C ILE A 99 -4.90 -5.48 17.62
N ASN A 100 -5.55 -4.70 16.75
CA ASN A 100 -5.72 -3.27 16.97
C ASN A 100 -6.61 -2.95 18.17
N ILE A 101 -7.65 -3.76 18.44
CA ILE A 101 -8.51 -3.61 19.62
C ILE A 101 -7.77 -3.92 20.92
N ILE A 102 -6.87 -4.93 20.93
CA ILE A 102 -6.06 -5.25 22.11
C ILE A 102 -5.19 -4.08 22.54
N GLY A 103 -4.70 -3.29 21.60
CA GLY A 103 -4.00 -2.05 21.89
C GLY A 103 -2.92 -1.67 20.89
N ALA A 104 -2.73 -0.39 20.73
CA ALA A 104 -1.76 0.21 19.81
C ALA A 104 -0.32 -0.31 19.99
N LYS A 105 0.08 -0.64 21.22
CA LYS A 105 1.41 -1.19 21.51
C LYS A 105 1.62 -2.55 20.84
N THR A 106 0.65 -3.45 20.91
CA THR A 106 0.71 -4.78 20.29
C THR A 106 0.74 -4.67 18.76
N ALA A 107 -0.11 -3.82 18.21
CA ALA A 107 -0.13 -3.53 16.78
C ALA A 107 1.22 -2.95 16.28
N ALA A 108 1.80 -2.01 17.02
CA ALA A 108 3.10 -1.41 16.72
C ALA A 108 4.26 -2.43 16.75
N ILE A 109 4.26 -3.34 17.73
CA ILE A 109 5.26 -4.42 17.80
C ILE A 109 5.16 -5.33 16.57
N LEU A 110 3.94 -5.78 16.23
CA LEU A 110 3.71 -6.61 15.05
C LEU A 110 4.18 -5.90 13.78
N GLN A 111 3.81 -4.64 13.60
CA GLN A 111 4.23 -3.82 12.47
C GLN A 111 5.75 -3.70 12.38
N THR A 112 6.42 -3.45 13.51
CA THR A 112 7.89 -3.34 13.55
C THR A 112 8.55 -4.64 13.12
N VAL A 113 8.08 -5.79 13.63
CA VAL A 113 8.60 -7.10 13.26
C VAL A 113 8.42 -7.36 11.77
N LEU A 114 7.22 -7.12 11.22
CA LEU A 114 6.95 -7.28 9.80
C LEU A 114 7.82 -6.37 8.92
N THR A 115 8.01 -5.11 9.33
CA THR A 115 8.87 -4.16 8.62
C THR A 115 10.33 -4.61 8.60
N LEU A 116 10.84 -5.12 9.73
CA LEU A 116 12.21 -5.65 9.82
C LEU A 116 12.39 -6.90 8.94
N VAL A 117 11.39 -7.79 8.90
CA VAL A 117 11.40 -8.97 8.02
C VAL A 117 11.42 -8.53 6.55
N ILE A 118 10.54 -7.64 6.15
CA ILE A 118 10.48 -7.12 4.77
C ILE A 118 11.80 -6.43 4.39
N GLY A 119 12.31 -5.57 5.27
CA GLY A 119 13.61 -4.91 5.07
C GLY A 119 14.76 -5.91 4.94
N GLY A 120 14.80 -6.92 5.81
CA GLY A 120 15.79 -7.99 5.74
C GLY A 120 15.73 -8.78 4.43
N VAL A 121 14.53 -9.18 4.01
CA VAL A 121 14.34 -9.83 2.71
C VAL A 121 14.77 -8.93 1.56
N GLY A 122 14.46 -7.63 1.61
CA GLY A 122 14.91 -6.66 0.61
C GLY A 122 16.42 -6.58 0.51
N ILE A 123 17.13 -6.52 1.63
CA ILE A 123 18.60 -6.51 1.66
C ILE A 123 19.17 -7.81 1.06
N VAL A 124 18.60 -8.97 1.42
CA VAL A 124 19.02 -10.27 0.88
C VAL A 124 18.81 -10.32 -0.63
N LEU A 125 17.68 -9.85 -1.14
CA LEU A 125 17.40 -9.80 -2.57
C LEU A 125 18.37 -8.87 -3.32
N ILE A 126 18.68 -7.69 -2.77
CA ILE A 126 19.66 -6.77 -3.35
C ILE A 126 21.05 -7.44 -3.39
N ALA A 127 21.48 -8.05 -2.31
CA ALA A 127 22.75 -8.75 -2.25
C ALA A 127 22.79 -9.91 -3.23
N ALA A 128 21.75 -10.77 -3.25
CA ALA A 128 21.67 -11.89 -4.16
C ALA A 128 21.69 -11.44 -5.63
N SER A 129 20.96 -10.38 -5.96
CA SER A 129 20.95 -9.84 -7.33
C SER A 129 22.31 -9.29 -7.76
N GLY A 130 23.09 -8.74 -6.83
CA GLY A 130 24.46 -8.28 -7.08
C GLY A 130 25.43 -9.42 -7.38
N PHE A 131 25.23 -10.61 -6.79
CA PHE A 131 26.09 -11.79 -7.01
C PHE A 131 25.64 -12.68 -8.17
N THR A 132 24.35 -12.78 -8.43
CA THR A 132 23.76 -13.71 -9.43
C THR A 132 23.11 -13.00 -10.60
N GLY A 133 22.95 -11.68 -10.52
CA GLY A 133 22.34 -10.87 -11.58
C GLY A 133 23.24 -10.81 -12.82
N SER A 134 22.61 -10.82 -14.00
CA SER A 134 23.26 -10.63 -15.28
C SER A 134 22.68 -9.41 -15.99
N GLU A 135 23.53 -8.61 -16.64
CA GLU A 135 23.07 -7.49 -17.48
C GLU A 135 22.10 -7.92 -18.57
N ALA A 136 22.18 -9.19 -19.01
CA ALA A 136 21.26 -9.76 -19.96
C ALA A 136 19.79 -9.74 -19.46
N ASN A 137 19.57 -9.79 -18.16
CA ASN A 137 18.24 -9.71 -17.55
C ASN A 137 17.61 -8.31 -17.67
N LEU A 138 18.42 -7.29 -17.91
CA LEU A 138 17.96 -5.91 -18.08
C LEU A 138 17.76 -5.54 -19.56
N GLN A 139 18.31 -6.34 -20.48
CA GLN A 139 18.19 -6.06 -21.92
C GLN A 139 16.73 -6.25 -22.37
N GLY A 140 16.16 -5.19 -22.93
CA GLY A 140 14.76 -5.15 -23.40
C GLY A 140 13.71 -4.93 -22.32
N GLN A 141 14.10 -4.83 -21.03
CA GLN A 141 13.16 -4.65 -19.93
C GLN A 141 13.24 -3.26 -19.27
N LEU A 142 14.30 -2.51 -19.48
CA LEU A 142 14.50 -1.18 -18.88
C LEU A 142 13.44 -0.16 -19.33
N PHE A 143 12.96 -0.29 -20.57
CA PHE A 143 11.90 0.54 -21.12
C PHE A 143 10.97 -0.34 -21.94
N MET A 144 9.82 -0.70 -21.40
CA MET A 144 8.81 -1.48 -22.11
C MET A 144 8.14 -0.62 -23.18
N GLY A 145 8.65 -0.66 -24.41
CA GLY A 145 8.06 0.03 -25.55
C GLY A 145 8.96 -0.02 -26.77
N ALA A 146 8.36 -0.28 -27.93
CA ALA A 146 9.03 -0.30 -29.22
C ALA A 146 9.31 1.11 -29.76
N SER A 147 8.64 2.15 -29.20
CA SER A 147 8.77 3.54 -29.61
C SER A 147 8.94 4.46 -28.41
N THR A 148 9.54 5.63 -28.62
CA THR A 148 9.67 6.68 -27.58
C THR A 148 8.32 7.07 -26.99
N GLN A 149 7.27 7.09 -27.80
CA GLN A 149 5.93 7.43 -27.34
C GLN A 149 5.35 6.38 -26.37
N GLU A 150 5.57 5.11 -26.66
CA GLU A 150 5.16 4.01 -25.76
C GLU A 150 5.97 4.03 -24.45
N MET A 151 7.28 4.30 -24.53
CA MET A 151 8.13 4.44 -23.35
C MET A 151 7.61 5.58 -22.43
N ILE A 152 7.28 6.74 -22.97
CA ILE A 152 6.73 7.86 -22.21
C ILE A 152 5.38 7.48 -21.60
N LYS A 153 4.48 6.86 -22.39
CA LYS A 153 3.16 6.42 -21.92
C LYS A 153 3.28 5.44 -20.75
N ASN A 154 4.15 4.44 -20.86
CA ASN A 154 4.35 3.42 -19.82
C ASN A 154 5.00 4.04 -18.57
N THR A 155 5.97 4.94 -18.74
CA THR A 155 6.57 5.68 -17.62
C THR A 155 5.55 6.54 -16.89
N LEU A 156 4.68 7.25 -17.62
CA LEU A 156 3.61 8.04 -17.01
C LEU A 156 2.58 7.16 -16.30
N ALA A 157 2.23 6.01 -16.87
CA ALA A 157 1.29 5.07 -16.22
C ALA A 157 1.85 4.58 -14.88
N VAL A 158 3.12 4.21 -14.81
CA VAL A 158 3.78 3.82 -13.55
C VAL A 158 3.86 5.01 -12.59
N ALA A 159 4.21 6.20 -13.07
CA ALA A 159 4.31 7.40 -12.24
C ALA A 159 2.97 7.79 -11.61
N VAL A 160 1.84 7.57 -12.28
CA VAL A 160 0.49 7.80 -11.75
C VAL A 160 0.12 6.78 -10.67
N MET A 161 0.58 5.53 -10.80
CA MET A 161 0.31 4.47 -9.81
C MET A 161 1.26 4.53 -8.60
N THR A 162 2.45 5.08 -8.77
CA THR A 162 3.48 5.13 -7.72
C THR A 162 3.00 5.75 -6.40
N PRO A 163 2.22 6.85 -6.35
CA PRO A 163 1.74 7.43 -5.10
C PRO A 163 0.95 6.46 -4.22
N PHE A 164 0.27 5.47 -4.82
CA PHE A 164 -0.46 4.44 -4.08
C PHE A 164 0.45 3.63 -3.15
N PHE A 165 1.68 3.33 -3.57
CA PHE A 165 2.65 2.57 -2.76
C PHE A 165 3.27 3.36 -1.60
N PHE A 166 3.02 4.66 -1.55
CA PHE A 166 3.50 5.54 -0.49
C PHE A 166 2.38 6.02 0.44
N ILE A 167 1.22 5.41 0.37
CA ILE A 167 0.11 5.70 1.29
C ILE A 167 0.54 5.31 2.71
N GLY A 168 0.24 6.18 3.68
CA GLY A 168 0.49 5.94 5.09
C GLY A 168 1.56 6.85 5.71
N PHE A 169 2.43 7.50 4.93
CA PHE A 169 3.44 8.41 5.48
C PHE A 169 2.85 9.62 6.23
N ASN A 170 1.63 9.97 5.90
CA ASN A 170 0.87 11.09 6.47
C ASN A 170 0.12 10.73 7.77
N VAL A 171 0.18 9.49 8.22
CA VAL A 171 -0.49 9.02 9.46
C VAL A 171 0.35 9.31 10.71
N ILE A 172 1.61 9.72 10.54
CA ILE A 172 2.58 9.89 11.61
C ILE A 172 2.50 11.24 12.36
N PRO A 173 1.97 12.34 11.83
CA PRO A 173 1.89 13.60 12.58
C PRO A 173 0.96 13.57 13.76
#